data_495c6a065823a1d1140b5a37e3655f9b
#
_entry.id   495c6a065823a1d1140b5a37e3655f9b
#
_cell.length_a   1.000
_cell.length_b   1.000
_cell.length_c   1.000
_cell.angle_alpha   90.00
_cell.angle_beta   90.00
_cell.angle_gamma   90.00
#
_symmetry.space_group_name_H-M   'P 1'
#
loop_
_entity.id
_entity.type
_entity.pdbx_description
1 polymer ?
#
loop_
_entity_poly.entity_id
_entity_poly.type
_entity_poly.pdbx_seq_one_letter_code
_entity_poly.pdbx_strand_id
1 'polypeptide(L)'
;MNKNLIITILLPFLGTTLGSACVFIMRNELKVNTRKILAGFAAGVMVAASIWSLLIPAIEQSEKMGKLSFIPAFAGFWIGTLFLLLLDKVVPHTHIDSTDEGPSTTLKKTTKLVLAVTLHNIPEGMAVGVVCAGWLRNNGAINMLGALALSIGIAIQNFPEGAIVSMPLKSEGMSKKKAFVMGTLSGVVEPVAAVITVLAAGVLIPVLPYLLSFAAGAMLYVVVDELIPEMTEGSDHSNMGTIFFAVGFTLMMVLDVALG
;
A
#
# COMPACT_ATOMS: atom_id res chain seq x y z
N MET A 1 9.89 15.09 -17.82
CA MET A 1 9.88 14.04 -16.78
C MET A 1 10.50 12.79 -17.38
N ASN A 2 11.43 12.11 -16.69
CA ASN A 2 12.11 10.92 -17.19
C ASN A 2 11.08 9.79 -17.40
N LYS A 3 11.17 9.06 -18.53
CA LYS A 3 10.24 7.95 -18.88
C LYS A 3 10.16 6.91 -17.76
N ASN A 4 11.30 6.57 -17.18
CA ASN A 4 11.37 5.58 -16.09
C ASN A 4 10.62 6.07 -14.83
N LEU A 5 10.71 7.37 -14.50
CA LEU A 5 9.97 7.95 -13.39
C LEU A 5 8.46 7.84 -13.59
N ILE A 6 7.98 8.14 -14.81
CA ILE A 6 6.55 8.02 -15.13
C ILE A 6 6.08 6.58 -14.95
N ILE A 7 6.84 5.61 -15.48
CA ILE A 7 6.52 4.19 -15.36
C ILE A 7 6.46 3.79 -13.88
N THR A 8 7.50 4.12 -13.10
CA THR A 8 7.57 3.78 -11.67
C THR A 8 6.39 4.35 -10.89
N ILE A 9 6.00 5.61 -11.14
CA ILE A 9 4.86 6.25 -10.45
C ILE A 9 3.51 5.64 -10.86
N LEU A 10 3.36 5.18 -12.10
CA LEU A 10 2.07 4.67 -12.60
C LEU A 10 1.86 3.17 -12.35
N LEU A 11 2.92 2.40 -12.07
CA LEU A 11 2.83 0.95 -11.89
C LEU A 11 1.86 0.53 -10.78
N PRO A 12 1.87 1.10 -9.56
CA PRO A 12 0.92 0.77 -8.51
C PRO A 12 -0.53 0.94 -8.96
N PHE A 13 -0.86 2.09 -9.51
CA PHE A 13 -2.18 2.40 -10.05
C PHE A 13 -2.63 1.40 -11.14
N LEU A 14 -1.70 0.92 -11.98
CA LEU A 14 -2.01 -0.14 -12.95
C LEU A 14 -2.38 -1.45 -12.26
N GLY A 15 -1.74 -1.78 -11.13
CA GLY A 15 -2.09 -2.93 -10.31
C GLY A 15 -3.53 -2.86 -9.82
N THR A 16 -3.91 -1.76 -9.15
CA THR A 16 -5.27 -1.50 -8.67
C THR A 16 -6.30 -1.53 -9.82
N THR A 17 -5.95 -0.94 -10.97
CA THR A 17 -6.82 -0.93 -12.16
C THR A 17 -7.05 -2.34 -12.71
N LEU A 18 -5.99 -3.15 -12.84
CA LEU A 18 -6.09 -4.53 -13.32
C LEU A 18 -6.86 -5.41 -12.34
N GLY A 19 -6.64 -5.23 -11.04
CA GLY A 19 -7.42 -5.90 -10.00
C GLY A 19 -8.91 -5.54 -10.08
N SER A 20 -9.22 -4.26 -10.21
CA SER A 20 -10.59 -3.77 -10.38
C SER A 20 -11.27 -4.35 -11.64
N ALA A 21 -10.51 -4.64 -12.69
CA ALA A 21 -11.02 -5.25 -13.92
C ALA A 21 -11.49 -6.70 -13.74
N CYS A 22 -11.14 -7.38 -12.64
CA CYS A 22 -11.64 -8.72 -12.31
C CYS A 22 -13.18 -8.77 -12.29
N VAL A 23 -13.84 -7.66 -11.99
CA VAL A 23 -15.31 -7.55 -12.01
C VAL A 23 -15.96 -7.88 -13.37
N PHE A 24 -15.22 -7.75 -14.47
CA PHE A 24 -15.74 -8.10 -15.80
C PHE A 24 -15.72 -9.60 -16.06
N ILE A 25 -14.75 -10.30 -15.48
CA ILE A 25 -14.48 -11.74 -15.71
C ILE A 25 -15.22 -12.58 -14.66
N MET A 26 -15.13 -12.20 -13.40
CA MET A 26 -15.74 -12.96 -12.31
C MET A 26 -17.25 -12.74 -12.25
N ARG A 27 -18.00 -13.84 -12.06
CA ARG A 27 -19.48 -13.81 -12.03
C ARG A 27 -20.02 -13.70 -10.62
N ASN A 28 -19.34 -14.29 -9.64
CA ASN A 28 -19.76 -14.40 -8.25
C ASN A 28 -18.86 -13.58 -7.34
N GLU A 29 -19.27 -13.40 -6.09
CA GLU A 29 -18.45 -12.84 -5.02
C GLU A 29 -17.17 -13.64 -4.81
N LEU A 30 -16.15 -12.98 -4.29
CA LEU A 30 -14.93 -13.65 -3.87
C LEU A 30 -15.26 -14.60 -2.71
N LYS A 31 -14.92 -15.87 -2.87
CA LYS A 31 -15.02 -16.82 -1.76
C LYS A 31 -14.11 -16.41 -0.62
N VAL A 32 -14.49 -16.71 0.63
CA VAL A 32 -13.70 -16.41 1.83
C VAL A 32 -12.24 -16.86 1.68
N ASN A 33 -12.01 -18.09 1.22
CA ASN A 33 -10.65 -18.60 1.01
C ASN A 33 -9.86 -17.79 -0.03
N THR A 34 -10.53 -17.28 -1.08
CA THR A 34 -9.87 -16.43 -2.08
C THR A 34 -9.47 -15.09 -1.48
N ARG A 35 -10.34 -14.48 -0.66
CA ARG A 35 -10.03 -13.25 0.08
C ARG A 35 -8.83 -13.45 1.01
N LYS A 36 -8.82 -14.53 1.82
CA LYS A 36 -7.69 -14.89 2.69
C LYS A 36 -6.36 -15.02 1.93
N ILE A 37 -6.39 -15.66 0.76
CA ILE A 37 -5.22 -15.81 -0.12
C ILE A 37 -4.73 -14.43 -0.60
N LEU A 38 -5.63 -13.60 -1.09
CA LEU A 38 -5.30 -12.29 -1.64
C LEU A 38 -4.79 -11.35 -0.54
N ALA A 39 -5.48 -11.28 0.59
CA ALA A 39 -5.09 -10.45 1.74
C ALA A 39 -3.76 -10.91 2.34
N GLY A 40 -3.57 -12.22 2.54
CA GLY A 40 -2.31 -12.76 3.04
C GLY A 40 -1.15 -12.45 2.09
N PHE A 41 -1.34 -12.63 0.79
CA PHE A 41 -0.32 -12.31 -0.21
C PHE A 41 0.05 -10.81 -0.20
N ALA A 42 -0.94 -9.93 -0.22
CA ALA A 42 -0.73 -8.48 -0.15
C ALA A 42 0.00 -8.08 1.15
N ALA A 43 -0.45 -8.58 2.30
CA ALA A 43 0.19 -8.34 3.60
C ALA A 43 1.67 -8.76 3.60
N GLY A 44 1.99 -9.92 3.03
CA GLY A 44 3.37 -10.40 2.91
C GLY A 44 4.25 -9.47 2.08
N VAL A 45 3.76 -9.03 0.92
CA VAL A 45 4.46 -8.08 0.05
C VAL A 45 4.69 -6.76 0.78
N MET A 46 3.65 -6.20 1.43
CA MET A 46 3.73 -4.92 2.17
C MET A 46 4.73 -4.98 3.32
N VAL A 47 4.75 -6.08 4.10
CA VAL A 47 5.71 -6.24 5.21
C VAL A 47 7.14 -6.26 4.67
N ALA A 48 7.41 -7.03 3.63
CA ALA A 48 8.74 -7.10 3.03
C ALA A 48 9.17 -5.73 2.46
N ALA A 49 8.31 -5.06 1.68
CA ALA A 49 8.57 -3.73 1.14
C ALA A 49 8.87 -2.71 2.25
N SER A 50 8.09 -2.73 3.34
CA SER A 50 8.30 -1.84 4.49
C SER A 50 9.68 -2.02 5.11
N ILE A 51 10.20 -3.25 5.14
CA ILE A 51 11.51 -3.54 5.72
C ILE A 51 12.63 -3.19 4.74
N TRP A 52 12.65 -3.82 3.55
CA TRP A 52 13.80 -3.73 2.62
C TRP A 52 13.82 -2.44 1.82
N SER A 53 12.68 -1.99 1.29
CA SER A 53 12.64 -0.77 0.47
C SER A 53 12.57 0.53 1.26
N LEU A 54 12.13 0.50 2.54
CA LEU A 54 11.86 1.70 3.31
C LEU A 54 12.68 1.80 4.62
N LEU A 55 12.56 0.86 5.56
CA LEU A 55 13.21 0.96 6.87
C LEU A 55 14.73 0.78 6.79
N ILE A 56 15.22 -0.22 6.05
CA ILE A 56 16.66 -0.45 5.89
C ILE A 56 17.33 0.76 5.24
N PRO A 57 16.85 1.29 4.08
CA PRO A 57 17.41 2.50 3.49
C PRO A 57 17.35 3.75 4.40
N ALA A 58 16.29 3.86 5.23
CA ALA A 58 16.19 4.96 6.20
C ALA A 58 17.30 4.91 7.26
N ILE A 59 17.60 3.72 7.77
CA ILE A 59 18.68 3.50 8.76
C ILE A 59 20.04 3.74 8.12
N GLU A 60 20.29 3.19 6.92
CA GLU A 60 21.52 3.35 6.17
C GLU A 60 21.83 4.84 5.87
N GLN A 61 20.84 5.60 5.42
CA GLN A 61 20.99 7.04 5.20
C GLN A 61 21.29 7.83 6.48
N SER A 62 21.02 7.24 7.64
CA SER A 62 21.26 7.83 8.96
C SER A 62 22.57 7.36 9.62
N GLU A 63 23.40 6.56 8.96
CA GLU A 63 24.63 5.98 9.51
C GLU A 63 25.59 7.00 10.12
N LYS A 64 25.63 8.24 9.59
CA LYS A 64 26.42 9.34 10.14
C LYS A 64 26.09 9.69 11.59
N MET A 65 24.91 9.28 12.09
CA MET A 65 24.49 9.45 13.48
C MET A 65 25.06 8.35 14.41
N GLY A 66 25.83 7.40 13.88
CA GLY A 66 26.43 6.31 14.67
C GLY A 66 25.38 5.48 15.39
N LYS A 67 25.49 5.33 16.69
CA LYS A 67 24.52 4.55 17.50
C LYS A 67 23.10 5.12 17.53
N LEU A 68 22.91 6.34 17.09
CA LEU A 68 21.61 7.02 17.02
C LEU A 68 20.95 6.95 15.62
N SER A 69 21.51 6.19 14.68
CA SER A 69 20.98 6.02 13.33
C SER A 69 19.55 5.47 13.28
N PHE A 70 19.09 4.82 14.34
CA PHE A 70 17.72 4.33 14.46
C PHE A 70 16.68 5.44 14.73
N ILE A 71 17.10 6.64 15.19
CA ILE A 71 16.16 7.69 15.62
C ILE A 71 15.24 8.16 14.48
N PRO A 72 15.74 8.46 13.26
CA PRO A 72 14.86 8.82 12.16
C PRO A 72 13.87 7.71 11.81
N ALA A 73 14.34 6.45 11.80
CA ALA A 73 13.50 5.30 11.53
C ALA A 73 12.42 5.13 12.61
N PHE A 74 12.78 5.21 13.89
CA PHE A 74 11.84 5.14 15.01
C PHE A 74 10.80 6.26 14.96
N ALA A 75 11.24 7.51 14.83
CA ALA A 75 10.34 8.66 14.85
C ALA A 75 9.40 8.67 13.62
N GLY A 76 9.94 8.45 12.43
CA GLY A 76 9.16 8.40 11.20
C GLY A 76 8.11 7.30 11.25
N PHE A 77 8.49 6.10 11.67
CA PHE A 77 7.58 4.96 11.82
C PHE A 77 6.38 5.28 12.73
N TRP A 78 6.64 5.81 13.92
CA TRP A 78 5.57 6.19 14.84
C TRP A 78 4.69 7.31 14.30
N ILE A 79 5.26 8.31 13.63
CA ILE A 79 4.49 9.38 13.00
C ILE A 79 3.57 8.82 11.91
N GLY A 80 4.06 7.89 11.08
CA GLY A 80 3.26 7.23 10.05
C GLY A 80 2.11 6.42 10.62
N THR A 81 2.39 5.59 11.62
CA THR A 81 1.38 4.80 12.34
C THR A 81 0.30 5.69 12.97
N LEU A 82 0.71 6.74 13.69
CA LEU A 82 -0.22 7.68 14.33
C LEU A 82 -1.02 8.52 13.32
N PHE A 83 -0.42 8.80 12.17
CA PHE A 83 -1.11 9.51 11.08
C PHE A 83 -2.28 8.68 10.55
N LEU A 84 -2.09 7.38 10.27
CA LEU A 84 -3.18 6.51 9.82
C LEU A 84 -4.23 6.35 10.92
N LEU A 85 -3.82 6.07 12.14
CA LEU A 85 -4.73 5.99 13.29
C LEU A 85 -5.59 7.27 13.44
N LEU A 86 -5.03 8.45 13.15
CA LEU A 86 -5.77 9.70 13.15
C LEU A 86 -6.75 9.77 11.97
N LEU A 87 -6.34 9.36 10.78
CA LEU A 87 -7.21 9.33 9.60
C LEU A 87 -8.42 8.43 9.83
N ASP A 88 -8.23 7.25 10.41
CA ASP A 88 -9.29 6.30 10.70
C ASP A 88 -10.32 6.88 11.68
N LYS A 89 -9.87 7.69 12.64
CA LYS A 89 -10.77 8.37 13.57
C LYS A 89 -11.52 9.57 12.98
N VAL A 90 -10.97 10.22 11.94
CA VAL A 90 -11.51 11.48 11.40
C VAL A 90 -12.33 11.24 10.13
N VAL A 91 -12.00 10.22 9.34
CA VAL A 91 -12.67 9.95 8.08
C VAL A 91 -13.67 8.81 8.25
N PRO A 92 -14.96 9.02 7.94
CA PRO A 92 -15.96 7.94 8.03
C PRO A 92 -15.70 6.91 6.93
N HIS A 93 -15.34 5.70 7.31
CA HIS A 93 -15.08 4.60 6.38
C HIS A 93 -15.61 3.26 6.94
N THR A 94 -15.62 2.24 6.10
CA THR A 94 -16.08 0.88 6.46
C THR A 94 -15.04 -0.10 5.98
N HIS A 95 -14.58 -0.96 6.87
CA HIS A 95 -13.70 -2.07 6.53
C HIS A 95 -14.44 -3.17 5.78
N ILE A 96 -13.71 -4.10 5.20
CA ILE A 96 -14.26 -5.21 4.39
C ILE A 96 -15.12 -6.14 5.25
N ASP A 97 -14.79 -6.32 6.51
CA ASP A 97 -15.56 -7.09 7.50
C ASP A 97 -16.87 -6.42 7.91
N SER A 98 -17.14 -5.21 7.36
CA SER A 98 -18.33 -4.40 7.64
C SER A 98 -18.32 -3.66 8.98
N THR A 99 -17.19 -3.55 9.65
CA THR A 99 -17.03 -2.63 10.78
C THR A 99 -16.94 -1.19 10.29
N ASP A 100 -17.66 -0.30 10.95
CA ASP A 100 -17.65 1.14 10.63
C ASP A 100 -16.70 1.87 11.58
N GLU A 101 -15.83 2.71 11.01
CA GLU A 101 -14.94 3.59 11.76
C GLU A 101 -15.13 5.06 11.39
N GLY A 102 -14.62 5.95 12.26
CA GLY A 102 -14.76 7.38 12.10
C GLY A 102 -16.13 7.93 12.52
N PRO A 103 -16.42 9.21 12.20
CA PRO A 103 -17.67 9.86 12.57
C PRO A 103 -18.89 9.24 11.92
N SER A 104 -20.02 9.21 12.61
CA SER A 104 -21.30 8.75 12.04
C SER A 104 -21.67 9.60 10.83
N THR A 105 -22.07 8.94 9.74
CA THR A 105 -22.36 9.57 8.46
C THR A 105 -23.52 8.90 7.75
N THR A 106 -24.18 9.65 6.86
CA THR A 106 -25.22 9.14 5.94
C THR A 106 -24.67 8.58 4.64
N LEU A 107 -23.35 8.50 4.49
CA LEU A 107 -22.71 7.91 3.31
C LEU A 107 -23.07 6.44 3.16
N LYS A 108 -23.25 6.02 1.91
CA LYS A 108 -23.52 4.61 1.60
C LYS A 108 -22.30 3.75 1.96
N LYS A 109 -22.53 2.52 2.41
CA LYS A 109 -21.49 1.53 2.70
C LYS A 109 -20.47 1.41 1.57
N THR A 110 -20.93 1.35 0.31
CA THR A 110 -20.07 1.32 -0.88
C THR A 110 -19.12 2.52 -0.98
N THR A 111 -19.56 3.71 -0.62
CA THR A 111 -18.72 4.92 -0.63
C THR A 111 -17.68 4.86 0.49
N LYS A 112 -18.10 4.40 1.67
CA LYS A 112 -17.20 4.26 2.82
C LYS A 112 -16.10 3.23 2.55
N LEU A 113 -16.41 2.10 1.91
CA LEU A 113 -15.43 1.10 1.50
C LEU A 113 -14.39 1.66 0.51
N VAL A 114 -14.84 2.42 -0.49
CA VAL A 114 -13.91 3.07 -1.43
C VAL A 114 -13.03 4.10 -0.73
N LEU A 115 -13.58 4.84 0.25
CA LEU A 115 -12.80 5.79 1.05
C LEU A 115 -11.73 5.09 1.88
N ALA A 116 -12.04 3.97 2.55
CA ALA A 116 -11.06 3.18 3.30
C ALA A 116 -9.83 2.88 2.44
N VAL A 117 -10.02 2.18 1.32
CA VAL A 117 -8.91 1.80 0.43
C VAL A 117 -8.20 3.03 -0.15
N THR A 118 -8.93 4.12 -0.47
CA THR A 118 -8.29 5.35 -0.94
C THR A 118 -7.34 5.94 0.10
N LEU A 119 -7.70 5.91 1.38
CA LEU A 119 -6.85 6.39 2.47
C LEU A 119 -5.58 5.55 2.61
N HIS A 120 -5.70 4.23 2.48
CA HIS A 120 -4.57 3.30 2.60
C HIS A 120 -3.61 3.40 1.40
N ASN A 121 -4.10 3.74 0.23
CA ASN A 121 -3.28 3.96 -0.97
C ASN A 121 -2.46 5.28 -0.94
N ILE A 122 -2.78 6.24 -0.03
CA ILE A 122 -1.98 7.46 0.13
C ILE A 122 -0.54 7.14 0.57
N PRO A 123 -0.30 6.38 1.66
CA PRO A 123 1.05 5.98 2.08
C PRO A 123 1.82 5.22 1.01
N GLU A 124 1.16 4.37 0.23
CA GLU A 124 1.79 3.62 -0.86
C GLU A 124 2.30 4.55 -1.96
N GLY A 125 1.47 5.48 -2.40
CA GLY A 125 1.88 6.51 -3.34
C GLY A 125 3.02 7.38 -2.78
N MET A 126 2.96 7.75 -1.50
CA MET A 126 4.04 8.48 -0.83
C MET A 126 5.32 7.65 -0.79
N ALA A 127 5.27 6.35 -0.49
CA ALA A 127 6.43 5.46 -0.48
C ALA A 127 7.14 5.45 -1.84
N VAL A 128 6.38 5.24 -2.94
CA VAL A 128 6.92 5.33 -4.31
C VAL A 128 7.53 6.71 -4.57
N GLY A 129 6.85 7.78 -4.18
CA GLY A 129 7.32 9.15 -4.35
C GLY A 129 8.62 9.44 -3.61
N VAL A 130 8.74 8.98 -2.35
CA VAL A 130 9.95 9.17 -1.51
C VAL A 130 11.14 8.42 -2.11
N VAL A 131 10.95 7.17 -2.51
CA VAL A 131 12.01 6.34 -3.13
C VAL A 131 12.43 6.91 -4.49
N CYS A 132 11.48 7.36 -5.32
CA CYS A 132 11.79 8.07 -6.56
C CYS A 132 12.54 9.38 -6.32
N ALA A 133 12.20 10.13 -5.29
CA ALA A 133 12.89 11.35 -4.90
C ALA A 133 14.34 11.08 -4.48
N GLY A 134 14.58 10.02 -3.70
CA GLY A 134 15.90 9.54 -3.30
C GLY A 134 16.74 9.16 -4.52
N TRP A 135 16.19 8.36 -5.43
CA TRP A 135 16.85 7.97 -6.67
C TRP A 135 17.22 9.18 -7.54
N LEU A 136 16.28 10.10 -7.79
CA LEU A 136 16.53 11.27 -8.65
C LEU A 136 17.64 12.19 -8.12
N ARG A 137 17.89 12.18 -6.83
CA ARG A 137 18.92 13.00 -6.18
C ARG A 137 20.25 12.29 -5.99
N ASN A 138 20.38 11.07 -6.51
CA ASN A 138 21.63 10.31 -6.47
C ASN A 138 22.17 10.12 -5.03
N ASN A 139 21.29 9.83 -4.09
CA ASN A 139 21.59 9.74 -2.66
C ASN A 139 22.46 8.52 -2.26
N GLY A 140 22.83 7.68 -3.23
CA GLY A 140 23.68 6.50 -3.04
C GLY A 140 22.97 5.29 -2.43
N ALA A 141 22.00 5.49 -1.55
CA ALA A 141 21.27 4.40 -0.89
C ALA A 141 20.05 3.89 -1.70
N ILE A 142 19.55 4.67 -2.66
CA ILE A 142 18.40 4.29 -3.50
C ILE A 142 18.77 4.49 -4.95
N ASN A 143 18.76 3.41 -5.72
CA ASN A 143 18.97 3.44 -7.15
C ASN A 143 17.65 3.29 -7.93
N MET A 144 17.69 3.40 -9.26
CA MET A 144 16.50 3.26 -10.12
C MET A 144 15.86 1.88 -10.02
N LEU A 145 16.66 0.83 -9.90
CA LEU A 145 16.15 -0.54 -9.87
C LEU A 145 15.45 -0.83 -8.54
N GLY A 146 15.96 -0.33 -7.40
CA GLY A 146 15.28 -0.41 -6.11
C GLY A 146 13.95 0.36 -6.10
N ALA A 147 13.91 1.56 -6.70
CA ALA A 147 12.66 2.29 -6.87
C ALA A 147 11.64 1.51 -7.73
N LEU A 148 12.11 0.84 -8.78
CA LEU A 148 11.28 0.02 -9.64
C LEU A 148 10.83 -1.26 -8.93
N ALA A 149 11.70 -1.90 -8.13
CA ALA A 149 11.38 -3.09 -7.33
C ALA A 149 10.22 -2.81 -6.35
N LEU A 150 10.33 -1.71 -5.59
CA LEU A 150 9.24 -1.28 -4.70
C LEU A 150 7.94 -1.05 -5.49
N SER A 151 8.02 -0.32 -6.60
CA SER A 151 6.84 0.01 -7.40
C SER A 151 6.19 -1.23 -8.02
N ILE A 152 6.96 -2.22 -8.46
CA ILE A 152 6.46 -3.52 -8.93
C ILE A 152 5.80 -4.28 -7.76
N GLY A 153 6.44 -4.32 -6.60
CA GLY A 153 5.89 -4.96 -5.41
C GLY A 153 4.54 -4.37 -5.02
N ILE A 154 4.44 -3.03 -4.96
CA ILE A 154 3.17 -2.35 -4.69
C ILE A 154 2.14 -2.62 -5.80
N ALA A 155 2.53 -2.64 -7.08
CA ALA A 155 1.61 -2.98 -8.17
C ALA A 155 1.06 -4.41 -8.03
N ILE A 156 1.88 -5.35 -7.60
CA ILE A 156 1.49 -6.74 -7.40
C ILE A 156 0.49 -6.88 -6.23
N GLN A 157 0.71 -6.19 -5.11
CA GLN A 157 -0.23 -6.21 -3.98
C GLN A 157 -1.53 -5.46 -4.26
N ASN A 158 -1.49 -4.38 -5.03
CA ASN A 158 -2.65 -3.58 -5.39
C ASN A 158 -3.60 -4.31 -6.35
N PHE A 159 -3.13 -5.34 -7.06
CA PHE A 159 -4.02 -6.19 -7.85
C PHE A 159 -5.05 -6.91 -6.96
N PRO A 160 -4.70 -7.64 -5.89
CA PRO A 160 -5.67 -8.08 -4.89
C PRO A 160 -6.60 -6.99 -4.39
N GLU A 161 -6.08 -5.85 -4.00
CA GLU A 161 -6.88 -4.75 -3.42
C GLU A 161 -7.93 -4.21 -4.39
N GLY A 162 -7.57 -3.96 -5.64
CA GLY A 162 -8.53 -3.54 -6.66
C GLY A 162 -9.66 -4.55 -6.87
N ALA A 163 -9.38 -5.86 -6.79
CA ALA A 163 -10.38 -6.91 -6.86
C ALA A 163 -11.29 -6.92 -5.61
N ILE A 164 -10.69 -6.80 -4.43
CA ILE A 164 -11.38 -6.76 -3.13
C ILE A 164 -12.33 -5.56 -3.05
N VAL A 165 -12.01 -4.42 -3.65
CA VAL A 165 -12.91 -3.25 -3.72
C VAL A 165 -14.02 -3.44 -4.75
N SER A 166 -13.67 -3.77 -5.99
CA SER A 166 -14.61 -3.76 -7.10
C SER A 166 -15.67 -4.89 -7.04
N MET A 167 -15.31 -6.04 -6.49
CA MET A 167 -16.20 -7.21 -6.44
C MET A 167 -17.36 -7.02 -5.45
N PRO A 168 -17.16 -6.57 -4.19
CA PRO A 168 -18.27 -6.25 -3.29
C PRO A 168 -19.18 -5.15 -3.83
N LEU A 169 -18.64 -4.10 -4.46
CA LEU A 169 -19.43 -3.04 -5.08
C LEU A 169 -20.42 -3.58 -6.12
N LYS A 170 -19.97 -4.56 -6.92
CA LYS A 170 -20.84 -5.26 -7.86
C LYS A 170 -21.89 -6.10 -7.15
N SER A 171 -21.55 -6.80 -6.08
CA SER A 171 -22.44 -7.67 -5.31
C SER A 171 -23.56 -6.88 -4.65
N GLU A 172 -23.31 -5.65 -4.23
CA GLU A 172 -24.30 -4.71 -3.71
C GLU A 172 -25.19 -4.06 -4.81
N GLY A 173 -25.17 -4.61 -6.03
CA GLY A 173 -26.07 -4.19 -7.14
C GLY A 173 -25.49 -3.10 -8.05
N MET A 174 -24.24 -2.71 -7.88
CA MET A 174 -23.60 -1.76 -8.78
C MET A 174 -23.33 -2.41 -10.15
N SER A 175 -23.47 -1.67 -11.26
CA SER A 175 -23.10 -2.20 -12.57
C SER A 175 -21.59 -2.47 -12.65
N LYS A 176 -21.18 -3.49 -13.41
CA LYS A 176 -19.75 -3.84 -13.60
C LYS A 176 -18.87 -2.66 -13.97
N LYS A 177 -19.34 -1.80 -14.90
CA LYS A 177 -18.61 -0.60 -15.33
C LYS A 177 -18.42 0.38 -14.17
N LYS A 178 -19.47 0.62 -13.37
CA LYS A 178 -19.40 1.55 -12.25
C LYS A 178 -18.51 0.99 -11.13
N ALA A 179 -18.61 -0.30 -10.81
CA ALA A 179 -17.75 -0.97 -9.84
C ALA A 179 -16.27 -0.92 -10.26
N PHE A 180 -15.97 -1.19 -11.53
CA PHE A 180 -14.64 -1.02 -12.10
C PHE A 180 -14.10 0.40 -11.94
N VAL A 181 -14.89 1.41 -12.33
CA VAL A 181 -14.47 2.81 -12.24
C VAL A 181 -14.23 3.21 -10.79
N MET A 182 -15.09 2.82 -9.86
CA MET A 182 -14.92 3.14 -8.44
C MET A 182 -13.68 2.46 -7.85
N GLY A 183 -13.45 1.18 -8.15
CA GLY A 183 -12.23 0.49 -7.73
C GLY A 183 -10.96 1.08 -8.35
N THR A 184 -10.99 1.49 -9.63
CA THR A 184 -9.86 2.19 -10.26
C THR A 184 -9.62 3.56 -9.62
N LEU A 185 -10.68 4.30 -9.29
CA LEU A 185 -10.55 5.63 -8.69
C LEU A 185 -9.95 5.58 -7.27
N SER A 186 -10.13 4.49 -6.51
CA SER A 186 -9.44 4.36 -5.21
C SER A 186 -7.93 4.35 -5.34
N GLY A 187 -7.39 3.88 -6.47
CA GLY A 187 -5.95 3.88 -6.74
C GLY A 187 -5.40 5.19 -7.34
N VAL A 188 -6.24 6.12 -7.80
CA VAL A 188 -5.74 7.39 -8.41
C VAL A 188 -4.93 8.22 -7.42
N VAL A 189 -5.17 8.08 -6.14
CA VAL A 189 -4.43 8.79 -5.10
C VAL A 189 -2.95 8.39 -5.07
N GLU A 190 -2.59 7.19 -5.48
CA GLU A 190 -1.21 6.69 -5.51
C GLU A 190 -0.29 7.54 -6.42
N PRO A 191 -0.56 7.67 -7.73
CA PRO A 191 0.28 8.53 -8.59
C PRO A 191 0.20 10.01 -8.19
N VAL A 192 -0.93 10.47 -7.64
CA VAL A 192 -1.05 11.86 -7.16
C VAL A 192 -0.14 12.08 -5.96
N ALA A 193 -0.18 11.21 -4.95
CA ALA A 193 0.68 11.29 -3.77
C ALA A 193 2.17 11.15 -4.15
N ALA A 194 2.49 10.22 -5.06
CA ALA A 194 3.85 10.05 -5.55
C ALA A 194 4.38 11.32 -6.24
N VAL A 195 3.60 11.92 -7.14
CA VAL A 195 3.99 13.17 -7.84
C VAL A 195 4.18 14.32 -6.85
N ILE A 196 3.25 14.51 -5.91
CA ILE A 196 3.36 15.54 -4.87
C ILE A 196 4.65 15.35 -4.08
N THR A 197 4.94 14.12 -3.66
CA THR A 197 6.15 13.78 -2.90
C THR A 197 7.42 14.06 -3.70
N VAL A 198 7.47 13.66 -4.98
CA VAL A 198 8.62 13.94 -5.86
C VAL A 198 8.81 15.45 -6.08
N LEU A 199 7.74 16.21 -6.26
CA LEU A 199 7.82 17.68 -6.43
C LEU A 199 8.29 18.37 -5.14
N ALA A 200 7.87 17.87 -3.99
CA ALA A 200 8.30 18.37 -2.69
C ALA A 200 9.73 17.93 -2.30
N ALA A 201 10.36 17.04 -3.06
CA ALA A 201 11.66 16.44 -2.75
C ALA A 201 12.77 17.47 -2.45
N GLY A 202 12.71 18.68 -3.06
CA GLY A 202 13.68 19.74 -2.78
C GLY A 202 13.74 20.15 -1.31
N VAL A 203 12.61 20.13 -0.63
CA VAL A 203 12.45 20.44 0.81
C VAL A 203 12.59 19.17 1.67
N LEU A 204 12.21 18.01 1.12
CA LEU A 204 12.05 16.75 1.85
C LEU A 204 13.37 15.94 1.98
N ILE A 205 14.40 16.21 1.17
CA ILE A 205 15.66 15.45 1.21
C ILE A 205 16.34 15.41 2.58
N PRO A 206 16.45 16.53 3.32
CA PRO A 206 17.07 16.49 4.65
C PRO A 206 16.33 15.57 5.64
N VAL A 207 15.05 15.31 5.39
CA VAL A 207 14.18 14.48 6.23
C VAL A 207 13.80 13.15 5.55
N LEU A 208 14.49 12.78 4.47
CA LEU A 208 14.21 11.57 3.69
C LEU A 208 14.14 10.29 4.55
N PRO A 209 15.05 10.03 5.52
CA PRO A 209 14.95 8.87 6.40
C PRO A 209 13.66 8.83 7.22
N TYR A 210 13.18 9.99 7.67
CA TYR A 210 11.92 10.10 8.38
C TYR A 210 10.71 9.79 7.48
N LEU A 211 10.77 10.21 6.22
CA LEU A 211 9.69 9.99 5.26
C LEU A 211 9.61 8.54 4.79
N LEU A 212 10.75 7.89 4.56
CA LEU A 212 10.82 6.46 4.27
C LEU A 212 10.18 5.67 5.41
N SER A 213 10.58 5.97 6.64
CA SER A 213 10.06 5.29 7.82
C SER A 213 8.61 5.63 8.13
N PHE A 214 8.17 6.85 7.81
CA PHE A 214 6.77 7.25 7.88
C PHE A 214 5.90 6.37 6.97
N ALA A 215 6.31 6.22 5.71
CA ALA A 215 5.61 5.35 4.76
C ALA A 215 5.57 3.90 5.25
N ALA A 216 6.69 3.37 5.77
CA ALA A 216 6.75 2.03 6.36
C ALA A 216 5.79 1.86 7.56
N GLY A 217 5.76 2.84 8.46
CA GLY A 217 4.87 2.81 9.64
C GLY A 217 3.39 2.85 9.26
N ALA A 218 3.05 3.68 8.28
CA ALA A 218 1.69 3.74 7.75
C ALA A 218 1.29 2.44 7.03
N MET A 219 2.16 1.88 6.19
CA MET A 219 1.90 0.60 5.50
C MET A 219 1.74 -0.56 6.50
N LEU A 220 2.61 -0.66 7.52
CA LEU A 220 2.49 -1.71 8.53
C LEU A 220 1.24 -1.54 9.41
N TYR A 221 0.78 -0.31 9.64
CA TYR A 221 -0.51 -0.08 10.28
C TYR A 221 -1.64 -0.74 9.50
N VAL A 222 -1.75 -0.49 8.19
CA VAL A 222 -2.76 -1.11 7.31
C VAL A 222 -2.67 -2.65 7.33
N VAL A 223 -1.45 -3.20 7.30
CA VAL A 223 -1.26 -4.66 7.37
C VAL A 223 -1.86 -5.24 8.65
N VAL A 224 -1.61 -4.60 9.80
CA VAL A 224 -2.06 -5.11 11.10
C VAL A 224 -3.55 -4.89 11.30
N ASP A 225 -4.06 -3.74 10.89
CA ASP A 225 -5.43 -3.31 11.12
C ASP A 225 -6.42 -3.98 10.16
N GLU A 226 -6.06 -4.17 8.90
CA GLU A 226 -6.97 -4.71 7.88
C GLU A 226 -6.55 -6.08 7.33
N LEU A 227 -5.32 -6.20 6.80
CA LEU A 227 -4.96 -7.37 6.03
C LEU A 227 -4.78 -8.63 6.89
N ILE A 228 -4.25 -8.50 8.13
CA ILE A 228 -4.13 -9.63 9.05
C ILE A 228 -5.51 -10.13 9.49
N PRO A 229 -6.45 -9.30 9.93
CA PRO A 229 -7.82 -9.74 10.20
C PRO A 229 -8.47 -10.43 9.00
N GLU A 230 -8.36 -9.86 7.80
CA GLU A 230 -8.98 -10.43 6.60
C GLU A 230 -8.37 -11.79 6.21
N MET A 231 -7.04 -11.94 6.29
CA MET A 231 -6.40 -13.22 5.96
C MET A 231 -6.72 -14.34 6.97
N THR A 232 -7.19 -13.97 8.17
CA THR A 232 -7.58 -14.91 9.24
C THR A 232 -9.08 -15.04 9.41
N GLU A 233 -9.92 -14.34 8.64
CA GLU A 233 -11.39 -14.30 8.73
C GLU A 233 -12.01 -15.71 8.77
N GLY A 234 -13.06 -15.90 9.59
CA GLY A 234 -13.89 -17.11 9.64
C GLY A 234 -13.43 -18.17 10.64
N SER A 235 -14.32 -19.12 10.91
CA SER A 235 -14.15 -20.17 11.96
C SER A 235 -13.28 -21.36 11.55
N ASP A 236 -13.05 -21.53 10.23
CA ASP A 236 -12.25 -22.65 9.75
C ASP A 236 -10.76 -22.31 9.82
N HIS A 237 -9.98 -23.14 10.52
CA HIS A 237 -8.52 -23.06 10.55
C HIS A 237 -7.92 -23.36 9.17
N SER A 238 -7.99 -22.37 8.27
CA SER A 238 -7.34 -22.44 6.98
C SER A 238 -5.98 -21.74 7.05
N ASN A 239 -4.90 -22.45 6.81
CA ASN A 239 -3.55 -21.89 6.74
C ASN A 239 -3.27 -21.14 5.43
N MET A 240 -4.27 -20.99 4.56
CA MET A 240 -4.07 -20.40 3.23
C MET A 240 -3.59 -18.95 3.31
N GLY A 241 -4.16 -18.11 4.17
CA GLY A 241 -3.69 -16.74 4.39
C GLY A 241 -2.22 -16.71 4.80
N THR A 242 -1.84 -17.53 5.78
CA THR A 242 -0.45 -17.62 6.30
C THR A 242 0.53 -18.10 5.21
N ILE A 243 0.14 -19.12 4.44
CA ILE A 243 1.00 -19.64 3.35
C ILE A 243 1.22 -18.55 2.30
N PHE A 244 0.15 -17.86 1.88
CA PHE A 244 0.25 -16.82 0.87
C PHE A 244 0.92 -15.54 1.40
N PHE A 245 0.82 -15.25 2.70
CA PHE A 245 1.67 -14.24 3.34
C PHE A 245 3.15 -14.58 3.14
N ALA A 246 3.57 -15.81 3.43
CA ALA A 246 4.95 -16.23 3.22
C ALA A 246 5.37 -16.16 1.74
N VAL A 247 4.46 -16.49 0.80
CA VAL A 247 4.71 -16.36 -0.65
C VAL A 247 4.91 -14.89 -1.04
N GLY A 248 4.02 -13.99 -0.61
CA GLY A 248 4.13 -12.55 -0.90
C GLY A 248 5.40 -11.94 -0.31
N PHE A 249 5.69 -12.27 0.96
CA PHE A 249 6.89 -11.81 1.66
C PHE A 249 8.16 -12.24 0.94
N THR A 250 8.27 -13.52 0.59
CA THR A 250 9.48 -14.04 -0.09
C THR A 250 9.62 -13.51 -1.50
N LEU A 251 8.52 -13.33 -2.22
CA LEU A 251 8.54 -12.72 -3.55
C LEU A 251 9.11 -11.30 -3.49
N MET A 252 8.60 -10.47 -2.60
CA MET A 252 9.04 -9.08 -2.47
C MET A 252 10.48 -8.98 -1.97
N MET A 253 10.85 -9.80 -0.98
CA MET A 253 12.23 -9.89 -0.50
C MET A 253 13.21 -10.23 -1.66
N VAL A 254 12.83 -11.18 -2.53
CA VAL A 254 13.66 -11.53 -3.70
C VAL A 254 13.73 -10.37 -4.69
N LEU A 255 12.62 -9.68 -4.96
CA LEU A 255 12.62 -8.50 -5.84
C LEU A 255 13.54 -7.40 -5.32
N ASP A 256 13.47 -7.07 -4.04
CA ASP A 256 14.32 -6.05 -3.43
C ASP A 256 15.80 -6.44 -3.47
N VAL A 257 16.15 -7.66 -3.07
CA VAL A 257 17.56 -8.10 -3.02
C VAL A 257 18.14 -8.32 -4.42
N ALA A 258 17.33 -8.73 -5.41
CA ALA A 258 17.82 -8.98 -6.76
C ALA A 258 17.91 -7.73 -7.64
N LEU A 259 17.10 -6.71 -7.36
CA LEU A 259 17.04 -5.47 -8.14
C LEU A 259 17.59 -4.25 -7.38
N GLY A 260 17.46 -4.25 -6.04
CA GLY A 260 17.96 -3.17 -5.18
C GLY A 260 19.42 -3.28 -4.90
#